data_7ca6b83ae04e976f1bb95aa82a215d1b
#
_entry.id   7ca6b83ae04e976f1bb95aa82a215d1b
#
_cell.length_a   1.000
_cell.length_b   1.000
_cell.length_c   1.000
_cell.angle_alpha   90.00
_cell.angle_beta   90.00
_cell.angle_gamma   90.00
#
_symmetry.space_group_name_H-M   'P 1'
#
loop_
_entity.id
_entity.type
_entity.pdbx_description
1 polymer ?
#
loop_
_entity_poly.entity_id
_entity_poly.type
_entity_poly.pdbx_seq_one_letter_code
_entity_poly.pdbx_strand_id
1 'polypeptide(L)'
;MTSVLNLEGFKSHKSALGKQLSGKNIQQKRHKLMPFLWQVMFKQGVLIGNRDNHSRMQLANDLWFSYLGYNELLTGKADPNINSNQANDNTNITFLEWLNTRQGFQQQVAAFGSWDVFPVIINRTRSQLPINALFDKSADWPDLSNKAKWLNALQKQVPSPWHNVRLDAFTSGFAKEFILAYQPKVIYVALGETYDFAHQGNYPEYLCGAKRTDQFIAQLWVYRAVSR
;
A
#
# COMPACT_ATOMS: atom_id res chain seq x y z
N MET A 1 -6.12 13.14 7.21
CA MET A 1 -7.22 12.96 6.23
C MET A 1 -8.23 14.12 6.22
N THR A 2 -8.48 14.79 7.33
CA THR A 2 -9.45 15.92 7.40
C THR A 2 -9.00 17.11 6.56
N SER A 3 -7.71 17.45 6.57
CA SER A 3 -7.13 18.55 5.79
C SER A 3 -7.17 18.32 4.27
N VAL A 4 -7.06 17.07 3.84
CA VAL A 4 -7.04 16.69 2.41
C VAL A 4 -8.38 16.98 1.71
N LEU A 5 -9.49 16.85 2.43
CA LEU A 5 -10.83 17.10 1.87
C LEU A 5 -11.27 18.55 1.95
N ASN A 6 -10.45 19.42 2.54
CA ASN A 6 -10.71 20.85 2.72
C ASN A 6 -9.73 21.78 2.00
N LEU A 7 -8.81 21.23 1.18
CA LEU A 7 -7.87 22.04 0.40
C LEU A 7 -8.63 22.97 -0.56
N GLU A 8 -8.38 24.27 -0.45
CA GLU A 8 -9.01 25.34 -1.27
C GLU A 8 -8.77 25.17 -2.77
N GLY A 9 -7.79 24.37 -3.19
CA GLY A 9 -7.52 24.06 -4.60
C GLY A 9 -8.57 23.18 -5.27
N PHE A 10 -9.47 22.53 -4.53
CA PHE A 10 -10.55 21.72 -5.10
C PHE A 10 -11.77 22.58 -5.42
N LYS A 11 -11.57 23.60 -6.27
CA LYS A 11 -12.63 24.52 -6.72
C LYS A 11 -13.76 23.86 -7.52
N SER A 12 -13.82 22.54 -7.65
CA SER A 12 -14.80 21.95 -8.53
C SER A 12 -15.78 21.00 -7.85
N HIS A 13 -16.63 21.54 -6.97
CA HIS A 13 -17.96 20.98 -6.80
C HIS A 13 -18.72 20.79 -8.14
N LYS A 14 -18.22 21.38 -9.22
CA LYS A 14 -18.74 21.28 -10.59
C LYS A 14 -18.21 20.06 -11.35
N SER A 15 -17.04 19.49 -10.99
CA SER A 15 -16.53 18.27 -11.64
C SER A 15 -17.37 17.05 -11.27
N ALA A 16 -17.37 16.03 -12.12
CA ALA A 16 -18.05 14.76 -11.85
C ALA A 16 -17.55 14.12 -10.54
N LEU A 17 -16.25 14.11 -10.31
CA LEU A 17 -15.62 13.62 -9.07
C LEU A 17 -16.02 14.48 -7.86
N GLY A 18 -16.01 15.81 -7.98
CA GLY A 18 -16.41 16.72 -6.91
C GLY A 18 -17.86 16.50 -6.49
N LYS A 19 -18.78 16.30 -7.45
CA LYS A 19 -20.18 15.96 -7.17
C LYS A 19 -20.30 14.61 -6.48
N GLN A 20 -19.57 13.59 -6.95
CA GLN A 20 -19.57 12.25 -6.38
C GLN A 20 -19.10 12.24 -4.92
N LEU A 21 -18.05 13.00 -4.59
CA LEU A 21 -17.45 13.06 -3.25
C LEU A 21 -18.04 14.15 -2.37
N SER A 22 -18.96 14.99 -2.88
CA SER A 22 -19.62 16.04 -2.09
C SER A 22 -20.43 15.45 -0.94
N GLY A 23 -20.47 16.17 0.19
CA GLY A 23 -21.22 15.75 1.37
C GLY A 23 -21.41 16.93 2.32
N LYS A 24 -22.47 16.88 3.16
CA LYS A 24 -22.83 17.92 4.12
C LYS A 24 -21.77 18.09 5.23
N ASN A 25 -21.06 17.01 5.54
CA ASN A 25 -20.01 16.99 6.57
C ASN A 25 -18.85 16.07 6.16
N ILE A 26 -17.78 16.09 6.95
CA ILE A 26 -16.56 15.31 6.70
C ILE A 26 -16.81 13.81 6.75
N GLN A 27 -17.70 13.32 7.58
CA GLN A 27 -18.03 11.90 7.71
C GLN A 27 -18.68 11.39 6.43
N GLN A 28 -19.63 12.12 5.86
CA GLN A 28 -20.24 11.77 4.58
C GLN A 28 -19.20 11.74 3.44
N LYS A 29 -18.29 12.72 3.41
CA LYS A 29 -17.21 12.77 2.41
C LYS A 29 -16.28 11.55 2.55
N ARG A 30 -15.88 11.18 3.78
CA ARG A 30 -15.07 9.99 4.07
C ARG A 30 -15.74 8.70 3.60
N HIS A 31 -17.02 8.53 3.91
CA HIS A 31 -17.80 7.36 3.50
C HIS A 31 -17.97 7.26 1.98
N LYS A 32 -18.00 8.38 1.27
CA LYS A 32 -18.03 8.39 -0.20
C LYS A 32 -16.67 8.12 -0.83
N LEU A 33 -15.59 8.56 -0.18
CA LEU A 33 -14.23 8.35 -0.67
C LEU A 33 -13.78 6.90 -0.48
N MET A 34 -13.91 6.37 0.73
CA MET A 34 -13.46 5.03 1.12
C MET A 34 -14.56 4.30 1.89
N PRO A 35 -15.63 3.86 1.21
CA PRO A 35 -16.80 3.27 1.85
C PRO A 35 -16.49 1.99 2.62
N PHE A 36 -15.67 1.10 2.08
CA PHE A 36 -15.34 -0.16 2.73
C PHE A 36 -14.54 0.07 4.02
N LEU A 37 -13.54 0.93 3.99
CA LEU A 37 -12.73 1.29 5.14
C LEU A 37 -13.60 1.82 6.30
N TRP A 38 -14.47 2.79 5.99
CA TRP A 38 -15.28 3.47 7.02
C TRP A 38 -16.52 2.71 7.47
N GLN A 39 -17.13 1.91 6.60
CA GLN A 39 -18.39 1.22 6.91
C GLN A 39 -18.20 -0.23 7.37
N VAL A 40 -17.09 -0.86 7.00
CA VAL A 40 -16.81 -2.26 7.34
C VAL A 40 -15.60 -2.38 8.25
N MET A 41 -14.41 -2.01 7.78
CA MET A 41 -13.18 -2.26 8.54
C MET A 41 -13.17 -1.57 9.90
N PHE A 42 -13.53 -0.29 9.97
CA PHE A 42 -13.51 0.46 11.22
C PHE A 42 -14.64 0.10 12.18
N LYS A 43 -15.67 -0.59 11.71
CA LYS A 43 -16.71 -1.14 12.60
C LYS A 43 -16.34 -2.49 13.22
N GLN A 44 -15.46 -3.24 12.55
CA GLN A 44 -15.06 -4.59 12.96
C GLN A 44 -13.65 -4.64 13.55
N GLY A 45 -12.91 -3.55 13.51
CA GLY A 45 -11.52 -3.45 13.93
C GLY A 45 -11.23 -2.22 14.79
N VAL A 46 -9.94 -1.97 14.99
CA VAL A 46 -9.43 -0.80 15.73
C VAL A 46 -8.90 0.23 14.73
N LEU A 47 -9.28 1.49 14.91
CA LEU A 47 -8.77 2.63 14.16
C LEU A 47 -7.82 3.46 15.03
N ILE A 48 -6.53 3.40 14.73
CA ILE A 48 -5.50 4.21 15.37
C ILE A 48 -5.19 5.43 14.47
N GLY A 49 -4.93 6.60 15.08
CA GLY A 49 -4.62 7.84 14.37
C GLY A 49 -5.86 8.66 13.96
N ASN A 50 -7.06 8.27 14.34
CA ASN A 50 -8.24 9.10 14.13
C ASN A 50 -8.32 10.22 15.17
N ARG A 51 -7.93 11.43 14.77
CA ARG A 51 -7.92 12.61 15.66
C ARG A 51 -9.30 12.99 16.18
N ASP A 52 -10.37 12.70 15.45
CA ASP A 52 -11.74 12.95 15.89
C ASP A 52 -12.12 12.07 17.10
N ASN A 53 -11.41 10.96 17.30
CA ASN A 53 -11.57 10.04 18.45
C ASN A 53 -10.37 10.13 19.41
N HIS A 54 -9.67 11.27 19.44
CA HIS A 54 -8.50 11.51 20.30
C HIS A 54 -7.37 10.49 20.15
N SER A 55 -7.37 9.71 19.09
CA SER A 55 -6.32 8.74 18.78
C SER A 55 -5.23 9.40 17.93
N ARG A 56 -3.99 9.30 18.38
CA ARG A 56 -2.82 9.85 17.68
C ARG A 56 -1.91 8.74 17.21
N MET A 57 -1.32 8.95 16.05
CA MET A 57 -0.22 8.16 15.51
C MET A 57 0.82 9.14 14.97
N GLN A 58 2.07 9.00 15.42
CA GLN A 58 3.15 9.90 15.07
C GLN A 58 4.38 9.07 14.72
N LEU A 59 5.20 9.59 13.79
CA LEU A 59 6.55 9.11 13.57
C LEU A 59 7.45 9.71 14.66
N ALA A 60 8.45 8.95 15.09
CA ALA A 60 9.46 9.41 16.06
C ALA A 60 10.65 10.08 15.38
N ASN A 61 10.82 9.90 14.06
CA ASN A 61 11.86 10.56 13.29
C ASN A 61 11.47 11.97 12.87
N ASP A 62 12.46 12.86 12.76
CA ASP A 62 12.29 14.25 12.34
C ASP A 62 12.63 14.47 10.86
N LEU A 63 12.90 13.40 10.09
CA LEU A 63 13.28 13.46 8.70
C LEU A 63 12.08 13.13 7.79
N TRP A 64 11.99 13.84 6.67
CA TRP A 64 10.87 13.72 5.72
C TRP A 64 11.20 12.79 4.53
N PHE A 65 11.85 11.65 4.81
CA PHE A 65 12.18 10.64 3.81
C PHE A 65 11.31 9.41 3.96
N SER A 66 10.79 8.91 2.84
CA SER A 66 9.87 7.78 2.82
C SER A 66 10.50 6.50 3.35
N TYR A 67 11.75 6.22 2.98
CA TYR A 67 12.46 5.03 3.46
C TYR A 67 12.50 4.98 4.99
N LEU A 68 12.88 6.09 5.63
CA LEU A 68 12.95 6.17 7.10
C LEU A 68 11.57 5.93 7.74
N GLY A 69 10.51 6.51 7.17
CA GLY A 69 9.14 6.27 7.63
C GLY A 69 8.71 4.81 7.49
N TYR A 70 9.05 4.15 6.39
CA TYR A 70 8.79 2.72 6.22
C TYR A 70 9.63 1.85 7.14
N ASN A 71 10.91 2.20 7.38
CA ASN A 71 11.72 1.51 8.38
C ASN A 71 11.05 1.59 9.76
N GLU A 72 10.65 2.78 10.20
CA GLU A 72 10.01 2.97 11.51
C GLU A 72 8.69 2.20 11.60
N LEU A 73 7.87 2.20 10.53
CA LEU A 73 6.64 1.42 10.46
C LEU A 73 6.87 -0.08 10.58
N LEU A 74 7.92 -0.59 9.93
CA LEU A 74 8.19 -2.03 9.83
C LEU A 74 9.07 -2.58 10.95
N THR A 75 9.76 -1.72 11.72
CA THR A 75 10.66 -2.12 12.82
C THR A 75 10.18 -1.65 14.20
N GLY A 76 9.25 -0.68 14.23
CA GLY A 76 8.76 -0.05 15.46
C GLY A 76 9.71 1.00 16.04
N LYS A 77 10.79 1.38 15.34
CA LYS A 77 11.74 2.42 15.81
C LYS A 77 12.36 3.20 14.67
N ALA A 78 12.62 4.48 14.91
CA ALA A 78 13.42 5.30 14.02
C ALA A 78 14.91 4.87 14.07
N ASP A 79 15.60 4.98 12.92
CA ASP A 79 17.03 4.75 12.80
C ASP A 79 17.69 5.97 12.16
N PRO A 80 18.52 6.73 12.89
CA PRO A 80 19.16 7.94 12.37
C PRO A 80 20.16 7.67 11.23
N ASN A 81 20.61 6.42 11.05
CA ASN A 81 21.51 6.05 9.96
C ASN A 81 20.76 5.96 8.60
N ILE A 82 19.42 5.86 8.63
CA ILE A 82 18.58 5.91 7.42
C ILE A 82 18.11 7.35 7.24
N ASN A 83 18.87 8.13 6.48
CA ASN A 83 18.65 9.57 6.34
C ASN A 83 18.33 10.03 4.92
N SER A 84 18.02 9.11 4.02
CA SER A 84 17.69 9.37 2.62
C SER A 84 16.81 8.24 2.04
N ASN A 85 16.37 8.42 0.81
CA ASN A 85 15.68 7.37 0.03
C ASN A 85 16.64 6.50 -0.80
N GLN A 86 17.94 6.52 -0.53
CA GLN A 86 18.90 5.67 -1.24
C GLN A 86 18.54 4.19 -1.04
N ALA A 87 18.65 3.43 -2.12
CA ALA A 87 18.34 2.00 -2.12
C ALA A 87 19.47 1.16 -1.51
N ASN A 88 19.77 1.40 -0.24
CA ASN A 88 20.71 0.62 0.56
C ASN A 88 19.95 -0.43 1.36
N ASP A 89 20.49 -1.64 1.47
CA ASP A 89 19.86 -2.70 2.25
C ASP A 89 19.67 -2.30 3.73
N ASN A 90 18.46 -2.42 4.23
CA ASN A 90 18.12 -2.14 5.61
C ASN A 90 18.85 -3.09 6.56
N THR A 91 19.64 -2.53 7.48
CA THR A 91 20.33 -3.29 8.52
C THR A 91 19.37 -3.76 9.62
N ASN A 92 18.23 -3.07 9.78
CA ASN A 92 17.23 -3.40 10.78
C ASN A 92 16.35 -4.58 10.34
N ILE A 93 16.04 -5.46 11.28
CA ILE A 93 15.11 -6.59 11.05
C ILE A 93 13.68 -6.06 11.12
N THR A 94 12.92 -6.22 10.04
CA THR A 94 11.51 -5.88 9.99
C THR A 94 10.65 -6.92 10.69
N PHE A 95 9.44 -6.53 11.13
CA PHE A 95 8.50 -7.49 11.72
C PHE A 95 8.09 -8.60 10.73
N LEU A 96 8.11 -8.31 9.42
CA LEU A 96 7.84 -9.31 8.38
C LEU A 96 8.93 -10.40 8.36
N GLU A 97 10.18 -9.98 8.39
CA GLU A 97 11.33 -10.87 8.48
C GLU A 97 11.30 -11.69 9.78
N TRP A 98 11.06 -11.00 10.90
CA TRP A 98 10.91 -11.67 12.19
C TRP A 98 9.79 -12.70 12.19
N LEU A 99 8.61 -12.40 11.65
CA LEU A 99 7.52 -13.36 11.52
C LEU A 99 7.91 -14.57 10.68
N ASN A 100 8.61 -14.36 9.56
CA ASN A 100 9.03 -15.46 8.69
C ASN A 100 9.94 -16.48 9.38
N THR A 101 10.60 -16.10 10.48
CA THR A 101 11.40 -17.03 11.31
C THR A 101 10.58 -17.81 12.34
N ARG A 102 9.29 -17.47 12.55
CA ARG A 102 8.46 -18.07 13.58
C ARG A 102 7.78 -19.35 13.09
N GLN A 103 7.63 -20.31 14.03
CA GLN A 103 6.94 -21.56 13.72
C GLN A 103 5.54 -21.30 13.15
N GLY A 104 5.23 -21.91 12.03
CA GLY A 104 3.96 -21.78 11.33
C GLY A 104 3.82 -20.50 10.49
N PHE A 105 4.86 -19.65 10.41
CA PHE A 105 4.91 -18.48 9.52
C PHE A 105 5.98 -18.60 8.43
N GLN A 106 6.85 -19.60 8.49
CA GLN A 106 7.86 -19.83 7.45
C GLN A 106 7.19 -19.96 6.08
N GLN A 107 7.65 -19.16 5.11
CA GLN A 107 7.07 -19.09 3.76
C GLN A 107 5.59 -18.65 3.73
N GLN A 108 5.07 -18.13 4.82
CA GLN A 108 3.70 -17.63 4.94
C GLN A 108 3.61 -16.10 5.01
N VAL A 109 4.73 -15.42 4.73
CA VAL A 109 4.85 -13.95 4.75
C VAL A 109 5.31 -13.50 3.38
N ALA A 110 4.66 -12.49 2.79
CA ALA A 110 5.04 -11.92 1.50
C ALA A 110 4.86 -10.41 1.47
N ALA A 111 5.54 -9.72 0.55
CA ALA A 111 5.45 -8.28 0.39
C ALA A 111 5.32 -7.86 -1.08
N PHE A 112 4.48 -6.85 -1.32
CA PHE A 112 4.23 -6.26 -2.64
C PHE A 112 4.34 -4.76 -2.55
N GLY A 113 5.12 -4.13 -3.44
CA GLY A 113 5.32 -2.69 -3.45
C GLY A 113 5.25 -2.09 -4.84
N SER A 114 4.71 -0.87 -4.95
CA SER A 114 4.78 -0.14 -6.21
C SER A 114 6.14 0.53 -6.41
N TRP A 115 6.79 0.94 -5.33
CA TRP A 115 8.07 1.63 -5.33
C TRP A 115 9.26 0.66 -5.35
N ASP A 116 10.33 1.02 -6.09
CA ASP A 116 11.54 0.21 -6.30
C ASP A 116 12.42 -0.02 -5.06
N VAL A 117 12.24 0.78 -4.01
CA VAL A 117 13.05 0.69 -2.78
C VAL A 117 12.54 -0.38 -1.80
N PHE A 118 11.33 -0.92 -1.97
CA PHE A 118 10.81 -1.95 -1.05
C PHE A 118 11.69 -3.20 -0.90
N PRO A 119 12.34 -3.72 -1.95
CA PRO A 119 13.26 -4.85 -1.80
C PRO A 119 14.39 -4.61 -0.81
N VAL A 120 14.93 -3.39 -0.74
CA VAL A 120 16.00 -3.05 0.20
C VAL A 120 15.46 -2.61 1.57
N ILE A 121 14.27 -1.97 1.64
CA ILE A 121 13.61 -1.67 2.92
C ILE A 121 13.36 -2.94 3.74
N ILE A 122 12.92 -4.02 3.08
CA ILE A 122 12.65 -5.31 3.72
C ILE A 122 13.90 -6.20 3.72
N ASN A 123 14.98 -5.76 3.08
CA ASN A 123 16.21 -6.50 2.86
C ASN A 123 15.93 -7.90 2.24
N ARG A 124 15.53 -7.90 0.97
CA ARG A 124 15.17 -9.12 0.22
C ARG A 124 16.21 -10.23 0.37
N THR A 125 17.50 -9.87 0.30
CA THR A 125 18.61 -10.83 0.34
C THR A 125 18.69 -11.55 1.69
N ARG A 126 18.57 -10.83 2.80
CA ARG A 126 18.63 -11.40 4.15
C ARG A 126 17.32 -12.06 4.54
N SER A 127 16.20 -11.43 4.28
CA SER A 127 14.87 -11.89 4.72
C SER A 127 14.40 -13.15 4.00
N GLN A 128 14.85 -13.37 2.77
CA GLN A 128 14.40 -14.45 1.88
C GLN A 128 12.88 -14.47 1.67
N LEU A 129 12.21 -13.34 1.93
CA LEU A 129 10.77 -13.20 1.71
C LEU A 129 10.44 -13.11 0.21
N PRO A 130 9.33 -13.67 -0.24
CA PRO A 130 8.75 -13.34 -1.52
C PRO A 130 8.40 -11.84 -1.56
N ILE A 131 9.18 -11.07 -2.29
CA ILE A 131 8.96 -9.62 -2.48
C ILE A 131 8.82 -9.38 -3.97
N ASN A 132 7.72 -8.72 -4.35
CA ASN A 132 7.48 -8.28 -5.72
C ASN A 132 7.24 -6.77 -5.74
N ALA A 133 8.18 -6.01 -6.30
CA ALA A 133 8.14 -4.56 -6.30
C ALA A 133 8.53 -3.98 -7.66
N LEU A 134 8.19 -2.71 -7.91
CA LEU A 134 8.44 -2.03 -9.17
C LEU A 134 8.01 -2.90 -10.38
N PHE A 135 8.89 -3.12 -11.33
CA PHE A 135 8.64 -3.92 -12.53
C PHE A 135 9.10 -5.39 -12.39
N ASP A 136 9.27 -5.88 -11.16
CA ASP A 136 9.54 -7.29 -10.90
C ASP A 136 8.48 -8.18 -11.58
N LYS A 137 8.95 -9.26 -12.15
CA LYS A 137 8.08 -10.28 -12.72
C LYS A 137 7.68 -11.27 -11.64
N SER A 138 6.53 -11.88 -11.81
CA SER A 138 6.14 -13.07 -11.03
C SER A 138 6.76 -14.36 -11.59
N ALA A 139 7.77 -14.25 -12.48
CA ALA A 139 8.34 -15.40 -13.21
C ALA A 139 8.96 -16.48 -12.32
N ASP A 140 9.40 -16.09 -11.12
CA ASP A 140 10.07 -17.01 -10.18
C ASP A 140 9.07 -17.72 -9.25
N TRP A 141 7.76 -17.52 -9.45
CA TRP A 141 6.75 -18.23 -8.66
C TRP A 141 6.47 -19.59 -9.29
N PRO A 142 6.61 -20.70 -8.53
CA PRO A 142 6.52 -22.04 -9.09
C PRO A 142 5.22 -22.33 -9.85
N ASP A 143 4.08 -21.84 -9.34
CA ASP A 143 2.75 -22.10 -9.89
C ASP A 143 2.13 -20.85 -10.52
N LEU A 144 2.84 -20.26 -11.47
CA LEU A 144 2.42 -19.03 -12.11
C LEU A 144 1.09 -19.15 -12.86
N SER A 145 0.05 -18.51 -12.35
CA SER A 145 -1.27 -18.47 -12.98
C SER A 145 -1.23 -17.81 -14.37
N ASN A 146 -2.20 -18.15 -15.24
CA ASN A 146 -2.32 -17.47 -16.54
C ASN A 146 -2.55 -15.95 -16.39
N LYS A 147 -3.20 -15.52 -15.32
CA LYS A 147 -3.38 -14.09 -15.01
C LYS A 147 -2.07 -13.43 -14.61
N ALA A 148 -1.24 -14.08 -13.81
CA ALA A 148 0.08 -13.56 -13.46
C ALA A 148 1.00 -13.47 -14.70
N LYS A 149 0.94 -14.44 -15.62
CA LYS A 149 1.62 -14.38 -16.94
C LYS A 149 1.12 -13.19 -17.77
N TRP A 150 -0.18 -13.00 -17.80
CA TRP A 150 -0.80 -11.87 -18.50
C TRP A 150 -0.40 -10.53 -17.89
N LEU A 151 -0.39 -10.40 -16.55
CA LEU A 151 0.10 -9.20 -15.86
C LEU A 151 1.54 -8.89 -16.20
N ASN A 152 2.43 -9.90 -16.28
CA ASN A 152 3.81 -9.72 -16.70
C ASN A 152 3.91 -9.18 -18.14
N ALA A 153 3.07 -9.66 -19.05
CA ALA A 153 3.03 -9.19 -20.43
C ALA A 153 2.47 -7.77 -20.53
N LEU A 154 1.40 -7.48 -19.80
CA LEU A 154 0.74 -6.19 -19.78
C LEU A 154 1.61 -5.09 -19.17
N GLN A 155 2.35 -5.39 -18.09
CA GLN A 155 3.26 -4.45 -17.42
C GLN A 155 4.34 -3.92 -18.37
N LYS A 156 4.75 -4.69 -19.39
CA LYS A 156 5.71 -4.25 -20.39
C LYS A 156 5.11 -3.29 -21.44
N GLN A 157 3.78 -3.28 -21.58
CA GLN A 157 3.08 -2.50 -22.61
C GLN A 157 2.46 -1.23 -22.06
N VAL A 158 2.16 -1.21 -20.75
CA VAL A 158 1.54 -0.06 -20.08
C VAL A 158 2.62 0.76 -19.39
N PRO A 159 2.94 1.97 -19.90
CA PRO A 159 3.94 2.80 -19.27
C PRO A 159 3.46 3.33 -17.93
N SER A 160 4.35 3.36 -16.94
CA SER A 160 4.12 4.13 -15.72
C SER A 160 4.49 5.59 -15.96
N PRO A 161 3.77 6.56 -15.38
CA PRO A 161 4.18 7.97 -15.40
C PRO A 161 5.44 8.23 -14.55
N TRP A 162 5.86 7.23 -13.76
CA TRP A 162 7.03 7.29 -12.88
C TRP A 162 8.06 6.21 -13.26
N HIS A 163 9.35 6.57 -13.20
CA HIS A 163 10.43 5.64 -13.55
C HIS A 163 10.71 4.60 -12.45
N ASN A 164 10.41 4.94 -11.20
CA ASN A 164 10.73 4.15 -10.00
C ASN A 164 9.47 3.66 -9.24
N VAL A 165 8.29 3.89 -9.78
CA VAL A 165 7.01 3.43 -9.21
C VAL A 165 6.16 2.85 -10.33
N ARG A 166 5.69 1.61 -10.18
CA ARG A 166 4.71 1.03 -11.10
C ARG A 166 3.29 1.42 -10.69
N LEU A 167 2.36 1.31 -11.63
CA LEU A 167 0.94 1.50 -11.33
C LEU A 167 0.45 0.50 -10.29
N ASP A 168 -0.37 0.96 -9.34
CA ASP A 168 -0.94 0.15 -8.25
C ASP A 168 -1.80 -0.99 -8.76
N ALA A 169 -2.34 -0.89 -9.97
CA ALA A 169 -3.06 -1.97 -10.62
C ALA A 169 -2.22 -3.25 -10.77
N PHE A 170 -0.93 -3.12 -11.09
CA PHE A 170 -0.02 -4.26 -11.18
C PHE A 170 0.34 -4.79 -9.78
N THR A 171 0.65 -3.90 -8.83
CA THR A 171 0.96 -4.30 -7.45
C THR A 171 -0.20 -5.07 -6.82
N SER A 172 -1.41 -4.54 -6.93
CA SER A 172 -2.61 -5.20 -6.43
C SER A 172 -2.95 -6.48 -7.19
N GLY A 173 -2.70 -6.49 -8.50
CA GLY A 173 -2.90 -7.67 -9.35
C GLY A 173 -1.97 -8.83 -8.95
N PHE A 174 -0.68 -8.58 -8.85
CA PHE A 174 0.31 -9.59 -8.41
C PHE A 174 0.03 -10.07 -6.97
N ALA A 175 -0.30 -9.15 -6.05
CA ALA A 175 -0.66 -9.51 -4.69
C ALA A 175 -1.87 -10.46 -4.64
N LYS A 176 -2.92 -10.21 -5.45
CA LYS A 176 -4.10 -11.09 -5.54
C LYS A 176 -3.74 -12.47 -6.08
N GLU A 177 -3.00 -12.55 -7.18
CA GLU A 177 -2.60 -13.83 -7.76
C GLU A 177 -1.74 -14.65 -6.79
N PHE A 178 -0.85 -13.99 -6.04
CA PHE A 178 -0.07 -14.64 -4.99
C PHE A 178 -0.94 -15.16 -3.84
N ILE A 179 -1.90 -14.36 -3.36
CA ILE A 179 -2.83 -14.79 -2.30
C ILE A 179 -3.62 -16.02 -2.75
N LEU A 180 -4.10 -16.04 -4.00
CA LEU A 180 -4.88 -17.17 -4.52
C LEU A 180 -4.04 -18.45 -4.66
N ALA A 181 -2.77 -18.32 -5.05
CA ALA A 181 -1.88 -19.47 -5.27
C ALA A 181 -1.30 -20.02 -3.95
N TYR A 182 -0.89 -19.16 -3.03
CA TYR A 182 -0.08 -19.55 -1.87
C TYR A 182 -0.76 -19.36 -0.51
N GLN A 183 -1.89 -18.66 -0.46
CA GLN A 183 -2.67 -18.41 0.75
C GLN A 183 -1.81 -17.97 1.96
N PRO A 184 -0.96 -16.92 1.82
CA PRO A 184 -0.06 -16.49 2.89
C PRO A 184 -0.86 -16.04 4.12
N LYS A 185 -0.29 -16.24 5.31
CA LYS A 185 -0.88 -15.76 6.57
C LYS A 185 -0.72 -14.26 6.75
N VAL A 186 0.37 -13.71 6.22
CA VAL A 186 0.66 -12.27 6.29
C VAL A 186 1.10 -11.77 4.92
N ILE A 187 0.47 -10.71 4.49
CA ILE A 187 0.84 -10.00 3.27
C ILE A 187 0.98 -8.50 3.56
N TYR A 188 2.08 -7.92 3.16
CA TYR A 188 2.30 -6.49 3.18
C TYR A 188 2.13 -5.94 1.77
N VAL A 189 1.30 -4.92 1.60
CA VAL A 189 1.09 -4.28 0.30
C VAL A 189 1.25 -2.78 0.44
N ALA A 190 2.23 -2.22 -0.29
CA ALA A 190 2.51 -0.79 -0.33
C ALA A 190 2.17 -0.24 -1.72
N LEU A 191 1.07 0.48 -1.80
CA LEU A 191 0.61 1.17 -3.00
C LEU A 191 1.26 2.56 -3.09
N GLY A 192 1.58 3.03 -4.30
CA GLY A 192 2.36 4.25 -4.55
C GLY A 192 1.56 5.42 -5.11
N GLU A 193 0.51 5.17 -5.91
CA GLU A 193 -0.15 6.21 -6.71
C GLU A 193 -0.65 7.41 -5.89
N THR A 194 -1.22 7.20 -4.71
CA THR A 194 -1.70 8.30 -3.86
C THR A 194 -0.57 9.22 -3.42
N TYR A 195 0.60 8.66 -3.14
CA TYR A 195 1.77 9.42 -2.75
C TYR A 195 2.32 10.24 -3.92
N ASP A 196 2.50 9.60 -5.07
CA ASP A 196 3.08 10.25 -6.26
C ASP A 196 2.16 11.32 -6.85
N PHE A 197 0.85 11.08 -6.89
CA PHE A 197 -0.10 12.11 -7.29
C PHE A 197 -0.15 13.29 -6.30
N ALA A 198 0.06 13.05 -5.00
CA ALA A 198 0.19 14.13 -4.03
C ALA A 198 1.44 14.99 -4.29
N HIS A 199 2.59 14.37 -4.60
CA HIS A 199 3.80 15.07 -4.99
C HIS A 199 3.65 15.90 -6.26
N GLN A 200 2.86 15.43 -7.21
CA GLN A 200 2.56 16.16 -8.44
C GLN A 200 1.50 17.25 -8.25
N GLY A 201 0.91 17.41 -7.07
CA GLY A 201 -0.23 18.29 -6.84
C GLY A 201 -1.51 17.86 -7.58
N ASN A 202 -1.55 16.61 -8.09
CA ASN A 202 -2.69 16.07 -8.82
C ASN A 202 -3.76 15.52 -7.85
N TYR A 203 -4.46 16.43 -7.23
CA TYR A 203 -5.45 16.09 -6.20
C TYR A 203 -6.61 15.22 -6.69
N PRO A 204 -7.18 15.40 -7.90
CA PRO A 204 -8.19 14.50 -8.42
C PRO A 204 -7.73 13.04 -8.50
N GLU A 205 -6.53 12.78 -9.03
CA GLU A 205 -5.99 11.43 -9.13
C GLU A 205 -5.58 10.86 -7.76
N TYR A 206 -5.11 11.69 -6.83
CA TYR A 206 -4.91 11.30 -5.44
C TYR A 206 -6.21 10.72 -4.83
N LEU A 207 -7.36 11.38 -5.02
CA LEU A 207 -8.65 10.89 -4.53
C LEU A 207 -9.11 9.63 -5.28
N CYS A 208 -8.89 9.56 -6.58
CA CYS A 208 -9.17 8.36 -7.37
C CYS A 208 -8.31 7.18 -6.91
N GLY A 209 -7.03 7.38 -6.63
CA GLY A 209 -6.13 6.39 -6.05
C GLY A 209 -6.62 5.86 -4.71
N ALA A 210 -7.04 6.75 -3.80
CA ALA A 210 -7.62 6.35 -2.51
C ALA A 210 -8.88 5.48 -2.67
N LYS A 211 -9.76 5.81 -3.64
CA LYS A 211 -10.93 4.96 -3.96
C LYS A 211 -10.53 3.60 -4.49
N ARG A 212 -9.54 3.53 -5.39
CA ARG A 212 -9.02 2.25 -5.92
C ARG A 212 -8.44 1.39 -4.79
N THR A 213 -7.72 2.01 -3.84
CA THR A 213 -7.20 1.34 -2.65
C THR A 213 -8.33 0.74 -1.81
N ASP A 214 -9.40 1.50 -1.53
CA ASP A 214 -10.56 1.01 -0.78
C ASP A 214 -11.22 -0.20 -1.47
N GLN A 215 -11.38 -0.15 -2.79
CA GLN A 215 -11.92 -1.25 -3.58
C GLN A 215 -11.00 -2.49 -3.55
N PHE A 216 -9.70 -2.29 -3.62
CA PHE A 216 -8.73 -3.38 -3.52
C PHE A 216 -8.81 -4.08 -2.16
N ILE A 217 -8.86 -3.31 -1.07
CA ILE A 217 -9.00 -3.88 0.29
C ILE A 217 -10.31 -4.65 0.42
N ALA A 218 -11.43 -4.10 -0.12
CA ALA A 218 -12.72 -4.79 -0.12
C ALA A 218 -12.65 -6.13 -0.86
N GLN A 219 -11.97 -6.19 -1.99
CA GLN A 219 -11.78 -7.45 -2.73
C GLN A 219 -10.96 -8.47 -1.93
N LEU A 220 -9.87 -8.04 -1.27
CA LEU A 220 -9.06 -8.93 -0.42
C LEU A 220 -9.88 -9.48 0.76
N TRP A 221 -10.77 -8.67 1.32
CA TRP A 221 -11.64 -9.08 2.41
C TRP A 221 -12.56 -10.23 2.02
N VAL A 222 -13.11 -10.21 0.81
CA VAL A 222 -13.97 -11.28 0.28
C VAL A 222 -13.17 -12.56 0.07
N TYR A 223 -11.94 -12.49 -0.44
CA TYR A 223 -11.07 -13.68 -0.61
C TYR A 223 -10.82 -14.41 0.70
N ARG A 224 -10.62 -13.68 1.80
CA ARG A 224 -10.46 -14.27 3.14
C ARG A 224 -11.72 -15.02 3.61
N ALA A 225 -12.91 -14.57 3.23
CA ALA A 225 -14.16 -15.18 3.64
C ALA A 225 -14.46 -16.50 2.91
N VAL A 226 -13.93 -16.67 1.69
CA VAL A 226 -14.14 -17.86 0.84
C VAL A 226 -13.14 -18.97 1.13
N SER A 227 -11.99 -18.62 1.72
CA SER A 227 -10.88 -19.56 2.02
C SER A 227 -10.98 -20.20 3.42
N ARG A 228 -12.09 -20.00 4.11
CA ARG A 228 -12.44 -20.64 5.39
C ARG A 228 -13.59 -21.63 5.18
#